data_eaf6b0be2ea91b9c936b27bf6c37eb2b
#
_entry.id   eaf6b0be2ea91b9c936b27bf6c37eb2b
#
_cell.length_a   1.000
_cell.length_b   1.000
_cell.length_c   1.000
_cell.angle_alpha   90.00
_cell.angle_beta   90.00
_cell.angle_gamma   90.00
#
_symmetry.space_group_name_H-M   'P 1'
#
loop_
_entity.id
_entity.type
_entity.pdbx_description
1 polymer ?
#
loop_
_entity_poly.entity_id
_entity_poly.type
_entity_poly.pdbx_seq_one_letter_code
_entity_poly.pdbx_strand_id
1 'polypeptide(L)'
;MSNYPHLLAPLDLGFTTLKNRVLMGSMHVGLEEVQGGYERMAAFYAERAAGGVGLIVTGGISPNDHGVTFFGGSKLDHLEEAEKHKFITKAVHDAGGKIALQILHTGRYSYHPENVAPSAIQAPINPTKPHALTSAEVHQTIADFANCAKLSQIAGYDGVEIMGSEGYLINEFIAARTNHRDDEWGGSYENRIRFPIEIVRRTRQEVGENFIIIYRLSMLDLVEGGSTLEEVIQLAKEIEKAGATIINTGIGWHEARIPTIATKVPRAAFTWVTKKLKGSVKVPLITSNRINTPEMAEHVLAQGDADIISMARPMLADSHFVLKAEQGRADEINTCIGCNQACLDHIFSMKIATCLVNPRACYETELIFKESPVAKNIAVIGAGPAGLSFATYAADRGHKVTIFEASNQIGGQFNIAKTIPGKEEFYETLRYFKRKIELQPNIKLV
;
A
#
# COMPACT_ATOMS: atom_id res chain seq x y z
N MET A 1 -12.95 27.54 -1.13
CA MET A 1 -11.55 27.06 -1.03
C MET A 1 -11.62 25.63 -0.50
N SER A 2 -10.75 24.74 -0.96
CA SER A 2 -10.71 23.37 -0.44
C SER A 2 -10.33 23.36 1.04
N ASN A 3 -10.90 22.44 1.82
CA ASN A 3 -10.51 22.21 3.21
C ASN A 3 -9.12 21.56 3.34
N TYR A 4 -8.58 21.02 2.22
CA TYR A 4 -7.32 20.27 2.16
C TYR A 4 -6.42 20.79 1.03
N PRO A 5 -5.96 22.07 1.10
CA PRO A 5 -5.24 22.71 0.00
C PRO A 5 -3.87 22.06 -0.31
N HIS A 6 -3.18 21.49 0.69
CA HIS A 6 -1.90 20.82 0.46
C HIS A 6 -2.10 19.41 -0.08
N LEU A 7 -3.06 18.67 0.46
CA LEU A 7 -3.36 17.28 0.04
C LEU A 7 -3.83 17.20 -1.42
N LEU A 8 -4.65 18.18 -1.82
CA LEU A 8 -5.26 18.24 -3.16
C LEU A 8 -4.44 19.06 -4.17
N ALA A 9 -3.30 19.63 -3.75
CA ALA A 9 -2.41 20.34 -4.66
C ALA A 9 -1.75 19.36 -5.63
N PRO A 10 -1.62 19.71 -6.92
CA PRO A 10 -0.87 18.91 -7.87
C PRO A 10 0.62 18.87 -7.49
N LEU A 11 1.33 17.86 -7.97
CA LEU A 11 2.78 17.73 -7.84
C LEU A 11 3.40 17.51 -9.20
N ASP A 12 4.21 18.45 -9.64
CA ASP A 12 5.00 18.36 -10.88
C ASP A 12 6.26 17.52 -10.63
N LEU A 13 6.47 16.50 -11.45
CA LEU A 13 7.66 15.65 -11.47
C LEU A 13 8.59 15.98 -12.65
N GLY A 14 8.34 17.09 -13.35
CA GLY A 14 9.11 17.56 -14.50
C GLY A 14 8.59 17.04 -15.84
N PHE A 15 8.41 15.75 -15.99
CA PHE A 15 7.91 15.10 -17.21
C PHE A 15 6.45 14.65 -17.10
N THR A 16 5.89 14.64 -15.91
CA THR A 16 4.48 14.34 -15.62
C THR A 16 4.02 14.99 -14.34
N THR A 17 2.72 15.21 -14.20
CA THR A 17 2.13 15.81 -13.00
C THR A 17 1.20 14.82 -12.33
N LEU A 18 1.32 14.66 -11.01
CA LEU A 18 0.31 13.99 -10.18
C LEU A 18 -0.80 14.98 -9.83
N LYS A 19 -2.06 14.58 -9.99
CA LYS A 19 -3.23 15.46 -9.78
C LYS A 19 -3.44 15.91 -8.34
N ASN A 20 -2.88 15.19 -7.37
CA ASN A 20 -2.86 15.51 -5.95
C ASN A 20 -1.70 14.78 -5.26
N ARG A 21 -1.56 14.96 -3.94
CA ARG A 21 -0.47 14.41 -3.12
C ARG A 21 -0.85 13.14 -2.39
N VAL A 22 -1.79 12.36 -2.94
CA VAL A 22 -2.22 11.07 -2.39
C VAL A 22 -1.68 9.93 -3.24
N LEU A 23 -0.91 9.06 -2.60
CA LEU A 23 -0.48 7.79 -3.16
C LEU A 23 -1.22 6.63 -2.47
N MET A 24 -1.86 5.77 -3.26
CA MET A 24 -2.32 4.48 -2.77
C MET A 24 -1.10 3.55 -2.65
N GLY A 25 -0.66 3.31 -1.41
CA GLY A 25 0.51 2.46 -1.13
C GLY A 25 0.28 1.01 -1.50
N SER A 26 1.36 0.33 -1.83
CA SER A 26 1.37 -1.09 -2.20
C SER A 26 0.67 -1.97 -1.17
N MET A 27 -0.15 -2.90 -1.66
CA MET A 27 -0.77 -3.99 -0.90
C MET A 27 -0.84 -5.22 -1.78
N HIS A 28 -0.28 -6.32 -1.33
CA HIS A 28 -0.60 -7.62 -1.88
C HIS A 28 -2.03 -7.97 -1.47
N VAL A 29 -2.89 -8.25 -2.44
CA VAL A 29 -4.33 -8.46 -2.20
C VAL A 29 -4.78 -9.89 -2.44
N GLY A 30 -3.88 -10.77 -2.95
CA GLY A 30 -4.17 -12.17 -3.25
C GLY A 30 -5.02 -12.36 -4.51
N LEU A 31 -5.23 -11.30 -5.28
CA LEU A 31 -5.82 -11.38 -6.62
C LEU A 31 -4.76 -11.71 -7.67
N GLU A 32 -3.51 -11.46 -7.34
CA GLU A 32 -2.34 -11.65 -8.17
C GLU A 32 -2.18 -13.11 -8.62
N GLU A 33 -2.62 -14.07 -7.79
CA GLU A 33 -2.42 -15.51 -7.98
C GLU A 33 -3.71 -16.29 -8.28
N VAL A 34 -4.87 -15.63 -8.41
CA VAL A 34 -6.14 -16.33 -8.66
C VAL A 34 -6.52 -16.30 -10.13
N GLN A 35 -7.27 -17.29 -10.58
CA GLN A 35 -7.84 -17.29 -11.93
C GLN A 35 -8.77 -16.07 -12.13
N GLY A 36 -8.61 -15.33 -13.24
CA GLY A 36 -9.34 -14.09 -13.49
C GLY A 36 -8.89 -12.93 -12.59
N GLY A 37 -7.73 -13.04 -11.95
CA GLY A 37 -7.21 -12.06 -11.01
C GLY A 37 -6.88 -10.72 -11.66
N TYR A 38 -6.38 -10.71 -12.89
CA TYR A 38 -6.03 -9.48 -13.60
C TYR A 38 -7.26 -8.60 -13.88
N GLU A 39 -8.37 -9.19 -14.28
CA GLU A 39 -9.64 -8.49 -14.49
C GLU A 39 -10.20 -7.95 -13.16
N ARG A 40 -10.06 -8.73 -12.09
CA ARG A 40 -10.45 -8.30 -10.74
C ARG A 40 -9.56 -7.16 -10.23
N MET A 41 -8.22 -7.26 -10.41
CA MET A 41 -7.29 -6.17 -10.09
C MET A 41 -7.56 -4.92 -10.93
N ALA A 42 -7.92 -5.08 -12.20
CA ALA A 42 -8.29 -3.96 -13.06
C ALA A 42 -9.50 -3.20 -12.48
N ALA A 43 -10.56 -3.91 -12.08
CA ALA A 43 -11.72 -3.30 -11.43
C ALA A 43 -11.37 -2.64 -10.08
N PHE A 44 -10.57 -3.34 -9.27
CA PHE A 44 -10.10 -2.86 -7.97
C PHE A 44 -9.33 -1.54 -8.09
N TYR A 45 -8.33 -1.46 -8.95
CA TYR A 45 -7.52 -0.24 -9.11
C TYR A 45 -8.26 0.87 -9.86
N ALA A 46 -9.07 0.55 -10.87
CA ALA A 46 -9.87 1.54 -11.59
C ALA A 46 -10.86 2.28 -10.69
N GLU A 47 -11.49 1.59 -9.74
CA GLU A 47 -12.39 2.22 -8.78
C GLU A 47 -11.68 3.25 -7.90
N ARG A 48 -10.43 2.98 -7.47
CA ARG A 48 -9.61 3.91 -6.68
C ARG A 48 -9.11 5.08 -7.53
N ALA A 49 -8.78 4.84 -8.79
CA ALA A 49 -8.44 5.89 -9.76
C ALA A 49 -9.60 6.85 -9.98
N ALA A 50 -10.81 6.31 -10.22
CA ALA A 50 -12.05 7.09 -10.30
C ALA A 50 -12.38 7.81 -8.97
N GLY A 51 -12.01 7.20 -7.84
CA GLY A 51 -12.07 7.78 -6.50
C GLY A 51 -11.07 8.89 -6.23
N GLY A 52 -10.27 9.30 -7.21
CA GLY A 52 -9.44 10.50 -7.17
C GLY A 52 -8.00 10.32 -6.73
N VAL A 53 -7.52 9.10 -6.48
CA VAL A 53 -6.11 8.86 -6.07
C VAL A 53 -5.13 9.40 -7.11
N GLY A 54 -4.09 10.11 -6.65
CA GLY A 54 -3.08 10.75 -7.53
C GLY A 54 -2.14 9.76 -8.20
N LEU A 55 -1.68 8.75 -7.47
CA LEU A 55 -0.85 7.66 -7.97
C LEU A 55 -1.17 6.38 -7.20
N ILE A 56 -1.28 5.26 -7.90
CA ILE A 56 -1.50 3.92 -7.33
C ILE A 56 -0.20 3.13 -7.42
N VAL A 57 0.14 2.35 -6.38
CA VAL A 57 1.21 1.34 -6.43
C VAL A 57 0.59 -0.03 -6.22
N THR A 58 0.89 -0.97 -7.11
CA THR A 58 0.36 -2.34 -7.05
C THR A 58 0.89 -3.11 -5.84
N GLY A 59 0.35 -4.30 -5.56
CA GLY A 59 1.02 -5.32 -4.77
C GLY A 59 2.40 -5.66 -5.34
N GLY A 60 3.26 -6.26 -4.51
CA GLY A 60 4.62 -6.61 -4.91
C GLY A 60 4.63 -7.72 -5.96
N ILE A 61 5.32 -7.49 -7.06
CA ILE A 61 5.53 -8.41 -8.17
C ILE A 61 7.01 -8.76 -8.25
N SER A 62 7.33 -10.04 -8.31
CA SER A 62 8.73 -10.48 -8.34
C SER A 62 9.40 -10.22 -9.68
N PRO A 63 10.70 -9.84 -9.71
CA PRO A 63 11.46 -9.71 -10.95
C PRO A 63 11.96 -11.06 -11.50
N ASN A 64 11.90 -12.15 -10.72
CA ASN A 64 12.33 -13.50 -11.10
C ASN A 64 11.73 -14.58 -10.21
N ASP A 65 12.01 -15.86 -10.47
CA ASP A 65 11.49 -17.03 -9.75
C ASP A 65 11.96 -17.09 -8.28
N HIS A 66 13.17 -16.63 -7.97
CA HIS A 66 13.70 -16.67 -6.60
C HIS A 66 13.08 -15.60 -5.68
N GLY A 67 12.53 -14.55 -6.26
CA GLY A 67 11.95 -13.43 -5.53
C GLY A 67 10.49 -13.56 -5.17
N VAL A 68 9.78 -14.58 -5.65
CA VAL A 68 8.36 -14.80 -5.33
C VAL A 68 8.15 -15.16 -3.85
N THR A 69 6.97 -14.87 -3.32
CA THR A 69 6.66 -15.20 -1.92
C THR A 69 6.53 -16.69 -1.70
N PHE A 70 5.96 -17.42 -2.65
CA PHE A 70 5.78 -18.88 -2.66
C PHE A 70 5.83 -19.40 -4.11
N PHE A 71 5.98 -20.68 -4.31
CA PHE A 71 5.99 -21.24 -5.67
C PHE A 71 4.70 -20.91 -6.43
N GLY A 72 4.86 -20.39 -7.65
CA GLY A 72 3.75 -19.91 -8.47
C GLY A 72 3.23 -18.52 -8.09
N GLY A 73 3.91 -17.83 -7.19
CA GLY A 73 3.63 -16.42 -6.87
C GLY A 73 3.83 -15.50 -8.08
N SER A 74 3.24 -14.34 -8.03
CA SER A 74 3.22 -13.39 -9.16
C SER A 74 4.60 -12.82 -9.46
N LYS A 75 4.98 -12.83 -10.74
CA LYS A 75 6.24 -12.26 -11.26
C LYS A 75 6.00 -11.55 -12.60
N LEU A 76 6.97 -10.75 -13.00
CA LEU A 76 6.98 -10.09 -14.31
C LEU A 76 8.40 -10.15 -14.88
N ASP A 77 8.70 -11.23 -15.59
CA ASP A 77 10.01 -11.50 -16.19
C ASP A 77 9.94 -11.80 -17.71
N HIS A 78 8.73 -11.92 -18.27
CA HIS A 78 8.48 -12.21 -19.69
C HIS A 78 7.42 -11.29 -20.32
N LEU A 79 7.49 -11.11 -21.64
CA LEU A 79 6.52 -10.29 -22.39
C LEU A 79 5.08 -10.79 -22.30
N GLU A 80 4.87 -12.10 -22.23
CA GLU A 80 3.52 -12.68 -22.10
C GLU A 80 2.81 -12.23 -20.82
N GLU A 81 3.55 -12.10 -19.72
CA GLU A 81 3.01 -11.58 -18.47
C GLU A 81 2.71 -10.08 -18.57
N ALA A 82 3.59 -9.31 -19.21
CA ALA A 82 3.35 -7.89 -19.46
C ALA A 82 2.04 -7.64 -20.23
N GLU A 83 1.67 -8.51 -21.18
CA GLU A 83 0.38 -8.41 -21.89
C GLU A 83 -0.82 -8.56 -20.94
N LYS A 84 -0.73 -9.43 -19.93
CA LYS A 84 -1.80 -9.60 -18.92
C LYS A 84 -1.95 -8.34 -18.05
N HIS A 85 -0.85 -7.68 -17.70
CA HIS A 85 -0.86 -6.45 -16.93
C HIS A 85 -1.53 -5.27 -17.66
N LYS A 86 -1.63 -5.29 -19.00
CA LYS A 86 -2.31 -4.23 -19.78
C LYS A 86 -3.78 -4.06 -19.42
N PHE A 87 -4.46 -5.11 -18.95
CA PHE A 87 -5.83 -4.99 -18.44
C PHE A 87 -5.91 -4.01 -17.26
N ILE A 88 -4.94 -4.07 -16.36
CA ILE A 88 -4.87 -3.23 -15.16
C ILE A 88 -4.56 -1.78 -15.55
N THR A 89 -3.49 -1.56 -16.28
CA THR A 89 -3.02 -0.22 -16.63
C THR A 89 -4.05 0.53 -17.48
N LYS A 90 -4.63 -0.16 -18.47
CA LYS A 90 -5.71 0.41 -19.29
C LYS A 90 -6.92 0.82 -18.44
N ALA A 91 -7.39 -0.03 -17.54
CA ALA A 91 -8.56 0.27 -16.71
C ALA A 91 -8.31 1.47 -15.78
N VAL A 92 -7.10 1.60 -15.22
CA VAL A 92 -6.71 2.74 -14.38
C VAL A 92 -6.63 4.03 -15.21
N HIS A 93 -6.04 3.98 -16.39
CA HIS A 93 -5.95 5.14 -17.29
C HIS A 93 -7.33 5.59 -17.80
N ASP A 94 -8.19 4.64 -18.18
CA ASP A 94 -9.58 4.94 -18.58
C ASP A 94 -10.36 5.62 -17.44
N ALA A 95 -10.01 5.33 -16.19
CA ALA A 95 -10.56 5.98 -14.98
C ALA A 95 -9.85 7.30 -14.59
N GLY A 96 -8.90 7.79 -15.40
CA GLY A 96 -8.17 9.05 -15.18
C GLY A 96 -7.12 8.98 -14.07
N GLY A 97 -6.60 7.79 -13.76
CA GLY A 97 -5.55 7.54 -12.78
C GLY A 97 -4.16 7.34 -13.38
N LYS A 98 -3.17 7.25 -12.50
CA LYS A 98 -1.80 6.79 -12.78
C LYS A 98 -1.47 5.61 -11.89
N ILE A 99 -0.65 4.66 -12.41
CA ILE A 99 -0.31 3.44 -11.69
C ILE A 99 1.16 3.07 -11.91
N ALA A 100 1.84 2.69 -10.82
CA ALA A 100 3.18 2.14 -10.79
C ALA A 100 3.16 0.69 -10.29
N LEU A 101 4.03 -0.16 -10.83
CA LEU A 101 4.20 -1.54 -10.37
C LEU A 101 5.23 -1.58 -9.25
N GLN A 102 4.95 -2.21 -8.12
CA GLN A 102 5.99 -2.48 -7.13
C GLN A 102 6.81 -3.70 -7.52
N ILE A 103 8.12 -3.52 -7.72
CA ILE A 103 9.06 -4.62 -7.92
C ILE A 103 9.57 -5.06 -6.56
N LEU A 104 9.20 -6.27 -6.16
CA LEU A 104 9.52 -6.84 -4.86
C LEU A 104 10.20 -8.20 -5.02
N HIS A 105 11.40 -8.33 -4.48
CA HIS A 105 12.10 -9.59 -4.31
C HIS A 105 12.15 -9.93 -2.83
N THR A 106 11.45 -11.00 -2.42
CA THR A 106 11.24 -11.33 -1.01
C THR A 106 12.49 -11.71 -0.25
N GLY A 107 13.58 -12.11 -0.96
CA GLY A 107 14.82 -12.51 -0.31
C GLY A 107 14.60 -13.72 0.62
N ARG A 108 15.19 -13.67 1.81
CA ARG A 108 15.05 -14.72 2.83
C ARG A 108 13.66 -14.84 3.45
N TYR A 109 12.73 -13.92 3.09
CA TYR A 109 11.34 -13.97 3.54
C TYR A 109 10.42 -14.79 2.64
N SER A 110 10.92 -15.38 1.57
CA SER A 110 10.15 -16.34 0.75
C SER A 110 9.79 -17.61 1.56
N TYR A 111 8.62 -18.15 1.24
CA TYR A 111 8.13 -19.42 1.82
C TYR A 111 8.42 -20.63 0.93
N HIS A 112 9.34 -20.53 -0.03
CA HIS A 112 9.82 -21.63 -0.85
C HIS A 112 11.30 -21.91 -0.60
N PRO A 113 11.79 -23.15 -0.85
CA PRO A 113 13.16 -23.56 -0.50
C PRO A 113 14.26 -22.98 -1.41
N GLU A 114 13.91 -22.39 -2.56
CA GLU A 114 14.86 -21.80 -3.52
C GLU A 114 15.08 -20.31 -3.26
N ASN A 115 14.79 -19.83 -2.06
CA ASN A 115 15.00 -18.45 -1.68
C ASN A 115 16.49 -18.08 -1.58
N VAL A 116 16.79 -16.81 -1.86
CA VAL A 116 18.16 -16.28 -1.93
C VAL A 116 18.34 -15.09 -1.01
N ALA A 117 19.59 -14.80 -0.64
CA ALA A 117 19.95 -13.67 0.22
C ALA A 117 21.40 -13.24 -0.03
N PRO A 118 21.87 -12.09 0.48
CA PRO A 118 23.29 -11.75 0.42
C PRO A 118 24.18 -12.76 1.17
N SER A 119 23.66 -13.35 2.25
CA SER A 119 24.34 -14.38 3.05
C SER A 119 23.33 -15.45 3.50
N ALA A 120 23.80 -16.69 3.69
CA ALA A 120 22.94 -17.84 4.03
C ALA A 120 22.44 -17.79 5.49
N ILE A 121 21.72 -16.70 5.86
CA ILE A 121 21.18 -16.43 7.20
C ILE A 121 19.66 -16.57 7.16
N GLN A 122 19.14 -17.62 7.81
CA GLN A 122 17.70 -17.84 7.91
C GLN A 122 17.00 -16.72 8.69
N ALA A 123 15.85 -16.26 8.18
CA ALA A 123 15.01 -15.34 8.93
C ALA A 123 14.29 -16.08 10.08
N PRO A 124 14.12 -15.44 11.26
CA PRO A 124 13.47 -16.09 12.41
C PRO A 124 11.99 -16.39 12.18
N ILE A 125 11.38 -15.77 11.17
CA ILE A 125 9.95 -15.90 10.83
C ILE A 125 9.70 -16.83 9.65
N ASN A 126 10.76 -17.39 9.00
CA ASN A 126 10.64 -18.24 7.82
C ASN A 126 11.25 -19.63 8.07
N PRO A 127 10.71 -20.70 7.44
CA PRO A 127 11.13 -22.06 7.70
C PRO A 127 12.43 -22.47 6.98
N THR A 128 12.83 -21.73 5.94
CA THR A 128 13.93 -22.12 5.04
C THR A 128 15.17 -21.23 5.21
N LYS A 129 16.35 -21.82 5.05
CA LYS A 129 17.63 -21.12 4.99
C LYS A 129 17.90 -20.75 3.53
N PRO A 130 18.19 -19.46 3.22
CA PRO A 130 18.41 -19.03 1.86
C PRO A 130 19.76 -19.49 1.30
N HIS A 131 19.85 -19.61 -0.02
CA HIS A 131 21.12 -19.66 -0.73
C HIS A 131 21.79 -18.30 -0.74
N ALA A 132 23.09 -18.24 -0.42
CA ALA A 132 23.87 -17.00 -0.55
C ALA A 132 24.21 -16.75 -2.02
N LEU A 133 23.76 -15.61 -2.56
CA LEU A 133 24.03 -15.24 -3.94
C LEU A 133 25.55 -15.11 -4.19
N THR A 134 26.04 -15.72 -5.27
CA THR A 134 27.36 -15.40 -5.84
C THR A 134 27.37 -13.99 -6.45
N SER A 135 28.54 -13.40 -6.72
CA SER A 135 28.63 -12.10 -7.39
C SER A 135 27.98 -12.12 -8.78
N ALA A 136 28.08 -13.21 -9.52
CA ALA A 136 27.42 -13.38 -10.83
C ALA A 136 25.88 -13.36 -10.69
N GLU A 137 25.33 -14.06 -9.70
CA GLU A 137 23.89 -14.07 -9.41
C GLU A 137 23.39 -12.68 -8.93
N VAL A 138 24.22 -11.91 -8.20
CA VAL A 138 23.90 -10.53 -7.85
C VAL A 138 23.76 -9.67 -9.10
N HIS A 139 24.70 -9.76 -10.05
CA HIS A 139 24.61 -9.06 -11.33
C HIS A 139 23.38 -9.47 -12.16
N GLN A 140 23.04 -10.77 -12.17
CA GLN A 140 21.83 -11.25 -12.83
C GLN A 140 20.57 -10.68 -12.17
N THR A 141 20.49 -10.69 -10.83
CA THR A 141 19.36 -10.11 -10.10
C THR A 141 19.17 -8.63 -10.39
N ILE A 142 20.27 -7.84 -10.50
CA ILE A 142 20.20 -6.44 -10.94
C ILE A 142 19.59 -6.33 -12.35
N ALA A 143 19.98 -7.20 -13.26
CA ALA A 143 19.42 -7.23 -14.62
C ALA A 143 17.93 -7.62 -14.62
N ASP A 144 17.53 -8.56 -13.76
CA ASP A 144 16.13 -8.98 -13.60
C ASP A 144 15.24 -7.83 -13.12
N PHE A 145 15.69 -7.01 -12.14
CA PHE A 145 14.97 -5.80 -11.72
C PHE A 145 14.80 -4.80 -12.86
N ALA A 146 15.85 -4.56 -13.63
CA ALA A 146 15.81 -3.64 -14.78
C ALA A 146 14.90 -4.15 -15.90
N ASN A 147 14.92 -5.47 -16.18
CA ASN A 147 14.01 -6.12 -17.11
C ASN A 147 12.55 -6.02 -16.66
N CYS A 148 12.27 -6.30 -15.39
CA CYS A 148 10.94 -6.17 -14.81
C CYS A 148 10.40 -4.73 -14.97
N ALA A 149 11.23 -3.72 -14.73
CA ALA A 149 10.86 -2.32 -14.95
C ALA A 149 10.58 -2.02 -16.45
N LYS A 150 11.38 -2.58 -17.35
CA LYS A 150 11.16 -2.45 -18.82
C LYS A 150 9.84 -3.09 -19.24
N LEU A 151 9.55 -4.28 -18.75
CA LEU A 151 8.29 -4.99 -18.99
C LEU A 151 7.10 -4.23 -18.40
N SER A 152 7.26 -3.59 -17.24
CA SER A 152 6.25 -2.70 -16.65
C SER A 152 5.94 -1.51 -17.57
N GLN A 153 6.97 -0.89 -18.16
CA GLN A 153 6.78 0.18 -19.14
C GLN A 153 6.02 -0.31 -20.37
N ILE A 154 6.35 -1.50 -20.90
CA ILE A 154 5.66 -2.14 -22.03
C ILE A 154 4.19 -2.46 -21.68
N ALA A 155 3.93 -2.86 -20.44
CA ALA A 155 2.59 -3.11 -19.92
C ALA A 155 1.76 -1.82 -19.71
N GLY A 156 2.36 -0.63 -19.88
CA GLY A 156 1.67 0.65 -19.78
C GLY A 156 1.64 1.26 -18.38
N TYR A 157 2.46 0.80 -17.44
CA TYR A 157 2.61 1.47 -16.15
C TYR A 157 3.26 2.85 -16.32
N ASP A 158 2.88 3.81 -15.47
CA ASP A 158 3.47 5.16 -15.41
C ASP A 158 4.82 5.17 -14.68
N GLY A 159 5.13 4.10 -13.96
CA GLY A 159 6.36 3.96 -13.19
C GLY A 159 6.50 2.62 -12.50
N VAL A 160 7.57 2.51 -11.72
CA VAL A 160 7.80 1.38 -10.81
C VAL A 160 8.15 1.90 -9.40
N GLU A 161 7.84 1.09 -8.38
CA GLU A 161 8.38 1.25 -7.03
C GLU A 161 9.35 0.10 -6.76
N ILE A 162 10.63 0.41 -6.54
CA ILE A 162 11.67 -0.55 -6.18
C ILE A 162 11.65 -0.74 -4.67
N MET A 163 11.36 -1.97 -4.21
CA MET A 163 11.17 -2.29 -2.79
C MET A 163 12.50 -2.50 -2.07
N GLY A 164 13.03 -1.43 -1.48
CA GLY A 164 14.31 -1.40 -0.75
C GLY A 164 14.20 -1.36 0.76
N SER A 165 13.07 -1.78 1.35
CA SER A 165 12.80 -1.69 2.78
C SER A 165 12.15 -2.96 3.36
N GLU A 166 11.77 -2.91 4.64
CA GLU A 166 11.02 -3.91 5.41
C GLU A 166 11.71 -5.29 5.52
N GLY A 167 13.03 -5.38 5.25
CA GLY A 167 13.81 -6.61 5.41
C GLY A 167 13.78 -7.54 4.20
N TYR A 168 13.30 -7.07 3.04
CA TYR A 168 13.38 -7.80 1.78
C TYR A 168 14.79 -7.76 1.17
N LEU A 169 15.02 -8.44 0.05
CA LEU A 169 16.35 -8.69 -0.50
C LEU A 169 17.26 -7.46 -0.55
N ILE A 170 16.77 -6.34 -1.07
CA ILE A 170 17.58 -5.10 -1.16
C ILE A 170 17.98 -4.62 0.24
N ASN A 171 17.04 -4.60 1.19
CA ASN A 171 17.32 -4.19 2.56
C ASN A 171 18.27 -5.17 3.28
N GLU A 172 18.22 -6.47 2.93
CA GLU A 172 19.15 -7.49 3.42
C GLU A 172 20.60 -7.21 2.97
N PHE A 173 20.81 -6.70 1.75
CA PHE A 173 22.12 -6.28 1.28
C PHE A 173 22.65 -5.08 2.04
N ILE A 174 21.78 -4.11 2.37
CA ILE A 174 22.13 -2.86 3.05
C ILE A 174 22.54 -3.11 4.52
N ALA A 175 21.78 -3.92 5.24
CA ALA A 175 21.95 -4.12 6.68
C ALA A 175 23.11 -5.06 7.02
N ALA A 176 24.02 -4.64 7.91
CA ALA A 176 25.11 -5.46 8.38
C ALA A 176 24.64 -6.76 9.07
N ARG A 177 23.43 -6.76 9.65
CA ARG A 177 22.77 -7.91 10.26
C ARG A 177 22.64 -9.11 9.31
N THR A 178 22.43 -8.88 8.03
CA THR A 178 22.09 -9.90 7.03
C THR A 178 23.12 -10.02 5.92
N ASN A 179 24.03 -9.08 5.80
CA ASN A 179 25.07 -9.08 4.78
C ASN A 179 26.47 -9.28 5.44
N HIS A 180 26.94 -10.52 5.44
CA HIS A 180 28.23 -10.92 5.96
C HIS A 180 29.23 -11.25 4.82
N ARG A 181 29.04 -10.64 3.64
CA ARG A 181 29.93 -10.81 2.49
C ARG A 181 31.22 -10.05 2.69
N ASP A 182 32.28 -10.54 2.04
CA ASP A 182 33.64 -9.95 2.02
C ASP A 182 34.09 -9.51 0.61
N ASP A 183 33.15 -9.55 -0.36
CA ASP A 183 33.36 -9.08 -1.72
C ASP A 183 32.83 -7.63 -1.94
N GLU A 184 32.77 -7.19 -3.21
CA GLU A 184 32.30 -5.86 -3.60
C GLU A 184 30.84 -5.53 -3.22
N TRP A 185 30.07 -6.51 -2.72
CA TRP A 185 28.68 -6.39 -2.31
C TRP A 185 28.50 -6.39 -0.79
N GLY A 186 29.59 -6.48 -0.02
CA GLY A 186 29.55 -6.60 1.44
C GLY A 186 30.70 -5.87 2.15
N GLY A 187 30.80 -6.05 3.46
CA GLY A 187 31.78 -5.38 4.30
C GLY A 187 31.45 -3.91 4.56
N SER A 188 32.10 -2.96 3.89
CA SER A 188 31.85 -1.52 4.09
C SER A 188 30.44 -1.11 3.69
N TYR A 189 29.96 0.01 4.24
CA TYR A 189 28.61 0.50 3.89
C TYR A 189 28.50 0.83 2.40
N GLU A 190 29.52 1.41 1.80
CA GLU A 190 29.60 1.72 0.38
C GLU A 190 29.41 0.47 -0.49
N ASN A 191 29.96 -0.66 -0.08
CA ASN A 191 29.76 -1.93 -0.77
C ASN A 191 28.34 -2.47 -0.56
N ARG A 192 27.82 -2.40 0.66
CA ARG A 192 26.46 -2.89 0.96
C ARG A 192 25.38 -2.12 0.22
N ILE A 193 25.55 -0.82 0.00
CA ILE A 193 24.58 0.01 -0.76
C ILE A 193 24.79 -0.03 -2.27
N ARG A 194 25.84 -0.67 -2.76
CA ARG A 194 26.11 -0.83 -4.21
C ARG A 194 24.95 -1.51 -4.93
N PHE A 195 24.40 -2.57 -4.34
CA PHE A 195 23.30 -3.33 -4.94
C PHE A 195 22.06 -2.48 -5.24
N PRO A 196 21.43 -1.75 -4.29
CA PRO A 196 20.31 -0.87 -4.58
C PRO A 196 20.66 0.25 -5.56
N ILE A 197 21.85 0.83 -5.51
CA ILE A 197 22.27 1.90 -6.42
C ILE A 197 22.35 1.36 -7.86
N GLU A 198 22.93 0.19 -8.06
CA GLU A 198 23.03 -0.45 -9.38
C GLU A 198 21.65 -0.80 -9.95
N ILE A 199 20.72 -1.31 -9.10
CA ILE A 199 19.34 -1.58 -9.51
C ILE A 199 18.68 -0.30 -10.02
N VAL A 200 18.71 0.79 -9.26
CA VAL A 200 18.07 2.05 -9.66
C VAL A 200 18.70 2.62 -10.92
N ARG A 201 20.04 2.62 -11.01
CA ARG A 201 20.78 3.13 -12.17
C ARG A 201 20.46 2.31 -13.43
N ARG A 202 20.48 0.98 -13.33
CA ARG A 202 20.18 0.10 -14.44
C ARG A 202 18.72 0.22 -14.89
N THR A 203 17.80 0.31 -13.92
CA THR A 203 16.38 0.60 -14.21
C THR A 203 16.22 1.90 -14.96
N ARG A 204 16.87 3.00 -14.53
CA ARG A 204 16.79 4.29 -15.21
C ARG A 204 17.34 4.20 -16.65
N GLN A 205 18.43 3.47 -16.86
CA GLN A 205 19.00 3.24 -18.20
C GLN A 205 18.01 2.52 -19.13
N GLU A 206 17.29 1.52 -18.63
CA GLU A 206 16.36 0.72 -19.42
C GLU A 206 15.04 1.44 -19.74
N VAL A 207 14.51 2.23 -18.81
CA VAL A 207 13.19 2.88 -18.97
C VAL A 207 13.27 4.32 -19.48
N GLY A 208 14.46 4.93 -19.52
CA GLY A 208 14.66 6.32 -19.93
C GLY A 208 14.22 7.32 -18.87
N GLU A 209 14.22 8.63 -19.19
CA GLU A 209 14.02 9.71 -18.23
C GLU A 209 12.55 9.99 -17.90
N ASN A 210 11.63 9.69 -18.82
CA ASN A 210 10.20 10.00 -18.69
C ASN A 210 9.38 8.84 -18.09
N PHE A 211 9.90 8.24 -17.02
CA PHE A 211 9.25 7.15 -16.30
C PHE A 211 9.46 7.31 -14.79
N ILE A 212 8.41 7.16 -14.00
CA ILE A 212 8.50 7.33 -12.55
C ILE A 212 9.29 6.15 -11.95
N ILE A 213 10.36 6.43 -11.22
CA ILE A 213 11.05 5.45 -10.38
C ILE A 213 10.91 5.89 -8.93
N ILE A 214 10.11 5.16 -8.17
CA ILE A 214 10.00 5.32 -6.73
C ILE A 214 10.99 4.34 -6.09
N TYR A 215 11.82 4.80 -5.17
CA TYR A 215 12.61 3.91 -4.33
C TYR A 215 12.03 3.88 -2.92
N ARG A 216 11.64 2.69 -2.43
CA ARG A 216 11.15 2.55 -1.06
C ARG A 216 12.32 2.30 -0.13
N LEU A 217 12.68 3.36 0.61
CA LEU A 217 13.84 3.45 1.49
C LEU A 217 13.46 3.05 2.92
N SER A 218 14.19 2.13 3.53
CA SER A 218 14.03 1.85 4.96
C SER A 218 14.60 2.99 5.79
N MET A 219 13.72 3.76 6.44
CA MET A 219 14.13 4.85 7.32
C MET A 219 14.42 4.38 8.75
N LEU A 220 13.72 3.33 9.18
CA LEU A 220 13.91 2.66 10.47
C LEU A 220 13.76 1.16 10.28
N ASP A 221 14.81 0.40 10.47
CA ASP A 221 14.73 -1.07 10.37
C ASP A 221 14.03 -1.68 11.61
N LEU A 222 14.16 -1.04 12.78
CA LEU A 222 13.60 -1.50 14.07
C LEU A 222 14.10 -2.89 14.49
N VAL A 223 15.28 -3.25 14.02
CA VAL A 223 16.02 -4.47 14.35
C VAL A 223 17.47 -4.12 14.71
N GLU A 224 18.11 -4.96 15.51
CA GLU A 224 19.53 -4.82 15.84
C GLU A 224 20.39 -5.02 14.59
N GLY A 225 21.42 -4.20 14.41
CA GLY A 225 22.31 -4.24 13.23
C GLY A 225 21.67 -3.70 11.95
N GLY A 226 20.60 -2.91 12.08
CA GLY A 226 20.05 -2.10 11.00
C GLY A 226 20.88 -0.85 10.71
N SER A 227 20.46 -0.04 9.74
CA SER A 227 21.15 1.18 9.30
C SER A 227 20.98 2.33 10.28
N THR A 228 22.01 3.16 10.40
CA THR A 228 21.96 4.45 11.12
C THR A 228 21.29 5.53 10.27
N LEU A 229 20.91 6.65 10.88
CA LEU A 229 20.34 7.78 10.14
C LEU A 229 21.31 8.35 9.11
N GLU A 230 22.61 8.44 9.46
CA GLU A 230 23.66 8.93 8.58
C GLU A 230 23.83 8.02 7.35
N GLU A 231 23.82 6.70 7.56
CA GLU A 231 23.84 5.70 6.50
C GLU A 231 22.59 5.82 5.59
N VAL A 232 21.42 5.96 6.16
CA VAL A 232 20.16 6.13 5.39
C VAL A 232 20.20 7.41 4.56
N ILE A 233 20.69 8.53 5.09
CA ILE A 233 20.85 9.79 4.36
C ILE A 233 21.87 9.63 3.21
N GLN A 234 22.98 8.93 3.45
CA GLN A 234 23.97 8.62 2.40
C GLN A 234 23.32 7.83 1.26
N LEU A 235 22.61 6.75 1.58
CA LEU A 235 21.91 5.93 0.60
C LEU A 235 20.88 6.76 -0.19
N ALA A 236 20.06 7.58 0.49
CA ALA A 236 19.06 8.42 -0.17
C ALA A 236 19.67 9.33 -1.24
N LYS A 237 20.82 9.95 -0.94
CA LYS A 237 21.57 10.81 -1.88
C LYS A 237 22.08 10.01 -3.08
N GLU A 238 22.61 8.81 -2.85
CA GLU A 238 23.12 7.97 -3.94
C GLU A 238 21.97 7.42 -4.81
N ILE A 239 20.82 7.08 -4.23
CA ILE A 239 19.59 6.68 -4.93
C ILE A 239 19.05 7.84 -5.80
N GLU A 240 19.00 9.07 -5.27
CA GLU A 240 18.66 10.25 -6.06
C GLU A 240 19.59 10.42 -7.26
N LYS A 241 20.91 10.35 -7.06
CA LYS A 241 21.92 10.43 -8.13
C LYS A 241 21.79 9.29 -9.15
N ALA A 242 21.38 8.10 -8.71
CA ALA A 242 21.15 6.96 -9.59
C ALA A 242 19.91 7.11 -10.47
N GLY A 243 19.04 8.10 -10.22
CA GLY A 243 17.93 8.46 -11.06
C GLY A 243 16.54 8.14 -10.50
N ALA A 244 16.39 7.94 -9.19
CA ALA A 244 15.07 7.88 -8.58
C ALA A 244 14.32 9.20 -8.75
N THR A 245 13.02 9.13 -9.03
CA THR A 245 12.13 10.29 -9.18
C THR A 245 11.52 10.70 -7.85
N ILE A 246 11.25 9.72 -6.98
CA ILE A 246 10.58 9.89 -5.69
C ILE A 246 11.20 8.91 -4.70
N ILE A 247 11.31 9.29 -3.43
CA ILE A 247 11.67 8.38 -2.35
C ILE A 247 10.48 8.16 -1.43
N ASN A 248 10.06 6.90 -1.27
CA ASN A 248 9.02 6.47 -0.35
C ASN A 248 9.67 5.92 0.94
N THR A 249 9.25 6.39 2.11
CA THR A 249 9.87 6.01 3.37
C THR A 249 9.17 4.82 4.03
N GLY A 250 9.91 3.73 4.24
CA GLY A 250 9.47 2.49 4.89
C GLY A 250 9.87 2.43 6.36
N ILE A 251 9.11 1.70 7.18
CA ILE A 251 9.27 1.62 8.63
C ILE A 251 9.14 0.17 9.11
N GLY A 252 10.22 -0.35 9.65
CA GLY A 252 10.27 -1.63 10.36
C GLY A 252 10.35 -2.85 9.45
N TRP A 253 11.17 -3.81 9.83
CA TRP A 253 11.23 -5.12 9.20
C TRP A 253 10.05 -6.00 9.62
N HIS A 254 9.71 -7.00 8.83
CA HIS A 254 8.67 -7.96 9.18
C HIS A 254 8.95 -8.71 10.49
N GLU A 255 10.21 -8.94 10.82
CA GLU A 255 10.63 -9.58 12.08
C GLU A 255 10.75 -8.60 13.27
N ALA A 256 10.53 -7.29 13.05
CA ALA A 256 10.57 -6.30 14.11
C ALA A 256 9.40 -6.50 15.10
N ARG A 257 9.72 -6.38 16.40
CA ARG A 257 8.72 -6.56 17.47
C ARG A 257 7.95 -5.29 17.81
N ILE A 258 8.36 -4.14 17.26
CA ILE A 258 7.72 -2.84 17.48
C ILE A 258 6.59 -2.70 16.44
N PRO A 259 5.33 -2.57 16.86
CA PRO A 259 4.22 -2.43 15.92
C PRO A 259 4.26 -1.05 15.24
N THR A 260 4.04 -1.03 13.92
CA THR A 260 4.08 0.21 13.12
C THR A 260 2.74 0.55 12.47
N ILE A 261 1.83 -0.44 12.33
CA ILE A 261 0.60 -0.32 11.55
C ILE A 261 -0.67 -0.75 12.29
N ALA A 262 -0.55 -1.32 13.49
CA ALA A 262 -1.69 -1.78 14.29
C ALA A 262 -2.54 -0.61 14.83
N THR A 263 -3.80 -0.88 15.19
CA THR A 263 -4.74 0.16 15.68
C THR A 263 -4.24 0.90 16.91
N LYS A 264 -3.46 0.23 17.78
CA LYS A 264 -2.85 0.84 18.98
C LYS A 264 -1.69 1.82 18.68
N VAL A 265 -1.19 1.85 17.43
CA VAL A 265 -0.18 2.82 17.02
C VAL A 265 -0.89 4.15 16.73
N PRO A 266 -0.47 5.28 17.31
CA PRO A 266 -1.08 6.57 17.05
C PRO A 266 -1.09 6.96 15.58
N ARG A 267 -2.05 7.79 15.18
CA ARG A 267 -2.09 8.35 13.81
C ARG A 267 -0.80 9.14 13.55
N ALA A 268 -0.26 8.96 12.34
CA ALA A 268 0.96 9.63 11.85
C ALA A 268 2.20 9.47 12.75
N ALA A 269 2.27 8.39 13.56
CA ALA A 269 3.32 8.18 14.54
C ALA A 269 4.75 8.16 13.97
N PHE A 270 4.91 7.98 12.66
CA PHE A 270 6.22 7.83 12.02
C PHE A 270 6.55 8.91 10.98
N THR A 271 5.74 9.97 10.82
CA THR A 271 6.02 11.04 9.83
C THR A 271 7.31 11.80 10.12
N TRP A 272 7.71 11.87 11.40
CA TRP A 272 8.94 12.49 11.84
C TRP A 272 10.20 11.87 11.21
N VAL A 273 10.18 10.58 10.81
CA VAL A 273 11.34 9.96 10.17
C VAL A 273 11.53 10.49 8.75
N THR A 274 10.43 10.69 8.01
CA THR A 274 10.46 11.33 6.68
C THR A 274 10.97 12.76 6.80
N LYS A 275 10.50 13.50 7.83
CA LYS A 275 10.98 14.85 8.14
C LYS A 275 12.49 14.91 8.34
N LYS A 276 13.11 13.89 8.95
CA LYS A 276 14.57 13.81 9.14
C LYS A 276 15.34 13.76 7.81
N LEU A 277 14.71 13.28 6.74
CA LEU A 277 15.32 13.22 5.41
C LEU A 277 15.11 14.51 4.60
N LYS A 278 14.12 15.35 4.97
CA LYS A 278 13.81 16.60 4.26
C LYS A 278 15.04 17.52 4.21
N GLY A 279 15.31 18.04 3.02
CA GLY A 279 16.48 18.90 2.76
C GLY A 279 17.79 18.15 2.47
N SER A 280 17.84 16.82 2.69
CA SER A 280 18.99 16.00 2.35
C SER A 280 19.01 15.57 0.88
N VAL A 281 17.84 15.48 0.26
CA VAL A 281 17.60 15.17 -1.16
C VAL A 281 16.65 16.20 -1.76
N LYS A 282 16.61 16.30 -3.10
CA LYS A 282 15.76 17.24 -3.86
C LYS A 282 14.47 16.58 -4.35
N VAL A 283 14.49 15.25 -4.56
CA VAL A 283 13.32 14.50 -5.00
C VAL A 283 12.21 14.52 -3.95
N PRO A 284 10.93 14.49 -4.35
CA PRO A 284 9.80 14.43 -3.42
C PRO A 284 9.88 13.21 -2.49
N LEU A 285 9.46 13.41 -1.23
CA LEU A 285 9.42 12.38 -0.20
C LEU A 285 7.99 11.96 0.11
N ILE A 286 7.77 10.64 0.18
CA ILE A 286 6.50 10.04 0.61
C ILE A 286 6.63 9.58 2.05
N THR A 287 5.64 9.91 2.89
CA THR A 287 5.49 9.35 4.24
C THR A 287 4.31 8.39 4.31
N SER A 288 4.36 7.44 5.24
CA SER A 288 3.37 6.40 5.41
C SER A 288 3.09 6.09 6.88
N ASN A 289 2.30 5.04 7.12
CA ASN A 289 1.94 4.45 8.40
C ASN A 289 0.96 5.28 9.25
N ARG A 290 -0.23 4.70 9.46
CA ARG A 290 -1.28 5.22 10.34
C ARG A 290 -1.82 6.60 9.96
N ILE A 291 -1.82 6.94 8.68
CA ILE A 291 -2.54 8.12 8.14
C ILE A 291 -3.83 7.59 7.51
N ASN A 292 -4.99 7.96 8.03
CA ASN A 292 -6.28 7.37 7.65
C ASN A 292 -7.44 8.37 7.59
N THR A 293 -7.17 9.66 7.73
CA THR A 293 -8.14 10.73 7.49
C THR A 293 -7.54 11.86 6.66
N PRO A 294 -8.34 12.62 5.89
CA PRO A 294 -7.84 13.73 5.10
C PRO A 294 -7.29 14.88 5.97
N GLU A 295 -7.84 15.09 7.17
CA GLU A 295 -7.35 16.11 8.12
C GLU A 295 -5.92 15.77 8.57
N MET A 296 -5.65 14.51 8.89
CA MET A 296 -4.30 14.09 9.30
C MET A 296 -3.33 14.18 8.13
N ALA A 297 -3.74 13.76 6.94
CA ALA A 297 -2.93 13.86 5.72
C ALA A 297 -2.58 15.32 5.39
N GLU A 298 -3.56 16.22 5.44
CA GLU A 298 -3.38 17.67 5.26
C GLU A 298 -2.41 18.25 6.29
N HIS A 299 -2.61 17.90 7.57
CA HIS A 299 -1.75 18.39 8.66
C HIS A 299 -0.28 18.01 8.43
N VAL A 300 0.02 16.77 8.07
CA VAL A 300 1.38 16.28 7.80
C VAL A 300 2.05 17.05 6.65
N LEU A 301 1.30 17.31 5.56
CA LEU A 301 1.81 18.07 4.42
C LEU A 301 2.01 19.55 4.78
N ALA A 302 1.07 20.16 5.49
CA ALA A 302 1.14 21.56 5.94
C ALA A 302 2.32 21.81 6.89
N GLN A 303 2.72 20.81 7.69
CA GLN A 303 3.92 20.86 8.55
C GLN A 303 5.23 20.66 7.77
N GLY A 304 5.15 20.35 6.47
CA GLY A 304 6.33 20.10 5.64
C GLY A 304 7.07 18.81 5.99
N ASP A 305 6.42 17.87 6.65
CA ASP A 305 7.04 16.59 7.03
C ASP A 305 7.30 15.69 5.81
N ALA A 306 6.49 15.83 4.76
CA ALA A 306 6.59 15.10 3.51
C ALA A 306 6.00 15.89 2.34
N ASP A 307 6.15 15.40 1.12
CA ASP A 307 5.57 15.99 -0.10
C ASP A 307 4.36 15.20 -0.61
N ILE A 308 4.26 13.92 -0.27
CA ILE A 308 3.19 12.99 -0.66
C ILE A 308 2.83 12.12 0.54
N ILE A 309 1.54 11.78 0.65
CA ILE A 309 1.01 10.86 1.67
C ILE A 309 0.70 9.51 1.05
N SER A 310 1.29 8.45 1.59
CA SER A 310 0.95 7.06 1.21
C SER A 310 -0.10 6.49 2.16
N MET A 311 -1.22 6.07 1.59
CA MET A 311 -2.33 5.43 2.28
C MET A 311 -2.73 4.14 1.56
N ALA A 312 -2.48 2.98 2.18
CA ALA A 312 -2.84 1.69 1.62
C ALA A 312 -4.25 1.26 2.08
N ARG A 313 -4.37 0.84 3.33
CA ARG A 313 -5.63 0.35 3.93
C ARG A 313 -6.79 1.35 3.93
N PRO A 314 -6.59 2.68 4.02
CA PRO A 314 -7.69 3.62 3.82
C PRO A 314 -8.39 3.47 2.47
N MET A 315 -7.65 3.11 1.41
CA MET A 315 -8.21 2.87 0.06
C MET A 315 -8.93 1.51 -0.05
N LEU A 316 -8.68 0.56 0.87
CA LEU A 316 -9.53 -0.63 1.04
C LEU A 316 -10.85 -0.26 1.72
N ALA A 317 -10.78 0.53 2.78
CA ALA A 317 -11.95 0.92 3.57
C ALA A 317 -12.89 1.83 2.77
N ASP A 318 -12.36 2.76 1.98
CA ASP A 318 -13.14 3.67 1.14
C ASP A 318 -12.41 3.98 -0.18
N SER A 319 -12.88 3.40 -1.28
CA SER A 319 -12.31 3.64 -2.61
C SER A 319 -12.45 5.07 -3.11
N HIS A 320 -13.41 5.84 -2.55
CA HIS A 320 -13.69 7.23 -2.90
C HIS A 320 -13.17 8.23 -1.87
N PHE A 321 -12.22 7.84 -1.06
CA PHE A 321 -11.64 8.66 0.01
C PHE A 321 -11.23 10.06 -0.49
N VAL A 322 -10.44 10.14 -1.57
CA VAL A 322 -9.93 11.41 -2.09
C VAL A 322 -11.04 12.26 -2.70
N LEU A 323 -11.93 11.64 -3.48
CA LEU A 323 -13.07 12.33 -4.10
C LEU A 323 -14.01 12.92 -3.04
N LYS A 324 -14.28 12.18 -1.95
CA LYS A 324 -15.09 12.69 -0.83
C LYS A 324 -14.40 13.86 -0.13
N ALA A 325 -13.09 13.78 0.10
CA ALA A 325 -12.31 14.88 0.66
C ALA A 325 -12.37 16.14 -0.24
N GLU A 326 -12.20 15.97 -1.55
CA GLU A 326 -12.27 17.04 -2.54
C GLU A 326 -13.65 17.73 -2.56
N GLN A 327 -14.72 16.94 -2.43
CA GLN A 327 -16.10 17.40 -2.43
C GLN A 327 -16.58 17.98 -1.08
N GLY A 328 -15.71 18.05 -0.05
CA GLY A 328 -16.08 18.50 1.28
C GLY A 328 -16.95 17.53 2.07
N ARG A 329 -16.93 16.23 1.69
CA ARG A 329 -17.71 15.12 2.27
C ARG A 329 -16.86 14.18 3.11
N ALA A 330 -15.86 14.72 3.82
CA ALA A 330 -14.96 13.92 4.66
C ALA A 330 -15.69 13.13 5.76
N ASP A 331 -16.81 13.67 6.24
CA ASP A 331 -17.70 13.02 7.21
C ASP A 331 -18.41 11.76 6.67
N GLU A 332 -18.39 11.55 5.36
CA GLU A 332 -18.91 10.34 4.70
C GLU A 332 -17.83 9.28 4.41
N ILE A 333 -16.57 9.54 4.77
CA ILE A 333 -15.49 8.57 4.56
C ILE A 333 -15.62 7.41 5.55
N ASN A 334 -15.59 6.17 5.01
CA ASN A 334 -15.49 4.96 5.82
C ASN A 334 -14.03 4.75 6.23
N THR A 335 -13.69 5.20 7.44
CA THR A 335 -12.30 5.27 7.90
C THR A 335 -11.72 3.88 8.22
N CYS A 336 -10.50 3.62 7.77
CA CYS A 336 -9.76 2.41 8.15
C CYS A 336 -9.48 2.40 9.66
N ILE A 337 -9.93 1.38 10.37
CA ILE A 337 -9.80 1.24 11.83
C ILE A 337 -8.50 0.55 12.28
N GLY A 338 -7.57 0.28 11.37
CA GLY A 338 -6.25 -0.30 11.70
C GLY A 338 -6.29 -1.73 12.26
N CYS A 339 -7.38 -2.49 12.07
CA CYS A 339 -7.61 -3.80 12.70
C CYS A 339 -6.75 -4.93 12.11
N ASN A 340 -6.29 -4.84 10.87
CA ASN A 340 -5.52 -5.83 10.11
C ASN A 340 -6.24 -7.16 9.78
N GLN A 341 -7.43 -7.42 10.31
CA GLN A 341 -8.07 -8.75 10.35
C GLN A 341 -8.45 -9.31 8.97
N ALA A 342 -9.14 -8.51 8.13
CA ALA A 342 -9.60 -8.99 6.82
C ALA A 342 -8.70 -8.56 5.66
N CYS A 343 -7.63 -7.85 5.92
CA CYS A 343 -6.60 -7.51 4.95
C CYS A 343 -5.33 -8.32 5.23
N LEU A 344 -4.48 -7.90 6.17
CA LEU A 344 -3.18 -8.51 6.44
C LEU A 344 -3.30 -9.97 6.89
N ASP A 345 -4.19 -10.28 7.86
CA ASP A 345 -4.35 -11.65 8.37
C ASP A 345 -4.93 -12.61 7.30
N HIS A 346 -5.73 -12.09 6.35
CA HIS A 346 -6.19 -12.88 5.20
C HIS A 346 -5.01 -13.28 4.31
N ILE A 347 -4.13 -12.37 3.97
CA ILE A 347 -2.96 -12.65 3.12
C ILE A 347 -2.06 -13.69 3.77
N PHE A 348 -1.74 -13.55 5.06
CA PHE A 348 -0.97 -14.57 5.79
C PHE A 348 -1.70 -15.92 5.93
N SER A 349 -2.99 -15.94 5.70
CA SER A 349 -3.82 -17.17 5.67
C SER A 349 -4.10 -17.65 4.25
N MET A 350 -3.38 -17.15 3.23
CA MET A 350 -3.53 -17.48 1.80
C MET A 350 -4.96 -17.23 1.30
N LYS A 351 -5.59 -16.15 1.76
CA LYS A 351 -6.93 -15.71 1.35
C LYS A 351 -6.84 -14.37 0.65
N ILE A 352 -7.78 -14.13 -0.26
CA ILE A 352 -7.95 -12.80 -0.87
C ILE A 352 -8.22 -11.78 0.25
N ALA A 353 -7.52 -10.65 0.20
CA ALA A 353 -7.76 -9.53 1.10
C ALA A 353 -9.17 -8.96 0.91
N THR A 354 -9.72 -8.45 2.00
CA THR A 354 -10.89 -7.58 1.99
C THR A 354 -10.79 -6.60 3.15
N CYS A 355 -11.87 -5.95 3.56
CA CYS A 355 -11.84 -5.03 4.67
C CYS A 355 -13.05 -5.27 5.60
N LEU A 356 -12.84 -5.31 6.92
CA LEU A 356 -13.93 -5.51 7.90
C LEU A 356 -15.00 -4.42 7.81
N VAL A 357 -14.62 -3.20 7.46
CA VAL A 357 -15.55 -2.07 7.33
C VAL A 357 -16.05 -1.89 5.88
N ASN A 358 -15.48 -2.60 4.92
CA ASN A 358 -15.88 -2.59 3.51
C ASN A 358 -15.70 -3.98 2.87
N PRO A 359 -16.68 -4.88 3.01
CA PRO A 359 -16.56 -6.24 2.49
C PRO A 359 -16.48 -6.32 0.96
N ARG A 360 -16.78 -5.21 0.26
CA ARG A 360 -16.68 -5.14 -1.20
C ARG A 360 -15.24 -5.00 -1.70
N ALA A 361 -14.31 -4.55 -0.84
CA ALA A 361 -12.90 -4.42 -1.22
C ALA A 361 -12.34 -5.76 -1.73
N CYS A 362 -11.72 -5.76 -2.92
CA CYS A 362 -11.24 -6.93 -3.68
C CYS A 362 -12.35 -7.85 -4.23
N TYR A 363 -13.62 -7.49 -4.04
CA TYR A 363 -14.80 -8.19 -4.57
C TYR A 363 -15.66 -7.27 -5.44
N GLU A 364 -15.08 -6.26 -6.06
CA GLU A 364 -15.76 -5.23 -6.87
C GLU A 364 -16.54 -5.82 -8.05
N THR A 365 -16.05 -6.93 -8.62
CA THR A 365 -16.68 -7.64 -9.75
C THR A 365 -17.79 -8.61 -9.32
N GLU A 366 -17.83 -9.00 -8.04
CA GLU A 366 -18.79 -9.98 -7.51
C GLU A 366 -19.90 -9.30 -6.71
N LEU A 367 -19.53 -8.36 -5.84
CA LEU A 367 -20.49 -7.62 -5.00
C LEU A 367 -20.92 -6.33 -5.71
N ILE A 368 -21.75 -6.49 -6.73
CA ILE A 368 -22.29 -5.38 -7.51
C ILE A 368 -23.62 -4.93 -6.92
N PHE A 369 -23.64 -3.75 -6.32
CA PHE A 369 -24.85 -3.16 -5.74
C PHE A 369 -25.67 -2.45 -6.83
N LYS A 370 -26.58 -3.21 -7.47
CA LYS A 370 -27.56 -2.66 -8.42
C LYS A 370 -28.86 -2.31 -7.69
N GLU A 371 -29.55 -1.28 -8.15
CA GLU A 371 -30.89 -0.97 -7.70
C GLU A 371 -31.81 -2.18 -7.88
N SER A 372 -32.63 -2.44 -6.88
CA SER A 372 -33.57 -3.57 -6.93
C SER A 372 -34.73 -3.23 -7.86
N PRO A 373 -35.15 -4.14 -8.78
CA PRO A 373 -36.30 -3.90 -9.64
C PRO A 373 -37.61 -3.76 -8.87
N VAL A 374 -37.66 -4.23 -7.62
CA VAL A 374 -38.83 -4.14 -6.73
C VAL A 374 -38.37 -3.67 -5.36
N ALA A 375 -38.77 -2.45 -4.98
CA ALA A 375 -38.54 -1.94 -3.63
C ALA A 375 -39.34 -2.74 -2.59
N LYS A 376 -38.69 -3.12 -1.49
CA LYS A 376 -39.31 -3.84 -0.36
C LYS A 376 -39.25 -2.98 0.90
N ASN A 377 -40.21 -3.22 1.82
CA ASN A 377 -40.12 -2.74 3.20
C ASN A 377 -39.40 -3.81 4.01
N ILE A 378 -38.30 -3.46 4.64
CA ILE A 378 -37.40 -4.38 5.37
C ILE A 378 -37.30 -3.91 6.81
N ALA A 379 -37.54 -4.82 7.75
CA ALA A 379 -37.29 -4.62 9.16
C ALA A 379 -35.90 -5.22 9.52
N VAL A 380 -35.05 -4.43 10.16
CA VAL A 380 -33.76 -4.85 10.68
C VAL A 380 -33.81 -4.77 12.20
N ILE A 381 -33.56 -5.87 12.87
CA ILE A 381 -33.58 -5.94 14.32
C ILE A 381 -32.17 -5.83 14.86
N GLY A 382 -31.90 -4.74 15.57
CA GLY A 382 -30.58 -4.40 16.15
C GLY A 382 -29.74 -3.51 15.23
N ALA A 383 -29.24 -2.40 15.79
CA ALA A 383 -28.33 -1.46 15.17
C ALA A 383 -26.85 -1.73 15.50
N GLY A 384 -26.47 -3.00 15.64
CA GLY A 384 -25.05 -3.41 15.67
C GLY A 384 -24.42 -3.33 14.27
N PRO A 385 -23.09 -3.55 14.11
CA PRO A 385 -22.40 -3.43 12.83
C PRO A 385 -23.03 -4.22 11.69
N ALA A 386 -23.52 -5.44 11.95
CA ALA A 386 -24.20 -6.27 10.94
C ALA A 386 -25.51 -5.64 10.47
N GLY A 387 -26.37 -5.20 11.39
CA GLY A 387 -27.65 -4.55 11.06
C GLY A 387 -27.45 -3.23 10.35
N LEU A 388 -26.49 -2.41 10.79
CA LEU A 388 -26.14 -1.14 10.16
C LEU A 388 -25.63 -1.34 8.73
N SER A 389 -24.71 -2.30 8.54
CA SER A 389 -24.20 -2.62 7.20
C SER A 389 -25.30 -3.12 6.28
N PHE A 390 -26.11 -4.09 6.72
CA PHE A 390 -27.21 -4.60 5.92
C PHE A 390 -28.23 -3.50 5.55
N ALA A 391 -28.63 -2.69 6.53
CA ALA A 391 -29.61 -1.63 6.34
C ALA A 391 -29.15 -0.59 5.31
N THR A 392 -27.87 -0.16 5.41
CA THR A 392 -27.33 0.84 4.47
C THR A 392 -27.20 0.30 3.06
N TYR A 393 -26.72 -0.94 2.87
CA TYR A 393 -26.66 -1.55 1.54
C TYR A 393 -28.03 -1.87 0.95
N ALA A 394 -29.00 -2.29 1.78
CA ALA A 394 -30.37 -2.51 1.32
C ALA A 394 -31.04 -1.19 0.86
N ALA A 395 -30.82 -0.11 1.61
CA ALA A 395 -31.34 1.21 1.25
C ALA A 395 -30.66 1.77 -0.02
N ASP A 396 -29.36 1.60 -0.19
CA ASP A 396 -28.63 1.97 -1.41
C ASP A 396 -29.17 1.22 -2.66
N ARG A 397 -29.81 0.05 -2.45
CA ARG A 397 -30.49 -0.72 -3.52
C ARG A 397 -31.95 -0.33 -3.71
N GLY A 398 -32.44 0.73 -3.06
CA GLY A 398 -33.80 1.27 -3.21
C GLY A 398 -34.84 0.68 -2.27
N HIS A 399 -34.46 -0.18 -1.32
CA HIS A 399 -35.39 -0.72 -0.34
C HIS A 399 -35.68 0.31 0.77
N LYS A 400 -36.91 0.27 1.35
CA LYS A 400 -37.26 1.04 2.56
C LYS A 400 -36.92 0.21 3.76
N VAL A 401 -36.04 0.71 4.63
CA VAL A 401 -35.52 -0.05 5.78
C VAL A 401 -35.91 0.64 7.08
N THR A 402 -36.48 -0.13 8.00
CA THR A 402 -36.69 0.31 9.38
C THR A 402 -35.76 -0.49 10.30
N ILE A 403 -34.85 0.21 10.98
CA ILE A 403 -33.96 -0.39 11.98
C ILE A 403 -34.62 -0.22 13.35
N PHE A 404 -34.81 -1.32 14.06
CA PHE A 404 -35.32 -1.33 15.45
C PHE A 404 -34.13 -1.57 16.39
N GLU A 405 -33.89 -0.62 17.30
CA GLU A 405 -32.81 -0.69 18.29
C GLU A 405 -33.37 -0.49 19.69
N ALA A 406 -33.07 -1.41 20.60
CA ALA A 406 -33.59 -1.37 21.97
C ALA A 406 -32.92 -0.32 22.86
N SER A 407 -31.70 0.10 22.48
CA SER A 407 -30.93 1.12 23.22
C SER A 407 -31.09 2.51 22.58
N ASN A 408 -30.64 3.54 23.29
CA ASN A 408 -30.67 4.91 22.82
C ASN A 408 -29.50 5.27 21.88
N GLN A 409 -28.69 4.29 21.49
CA GLN A 409 -27.52 4.49 20.60
C GLN A 409 -27.29 3.30 19.69
N ILE A 410 -26.83 3.57 18.47
CA ILE A 410 -26.40 2.55 17.52
C ILE A 410 -25.05 1.94 17.96
N GLY A 411 -24.72 0.74 17.47
CA GLY A 411 -23.40 0.12 17.61
C GLY A 411 -23.41 -1.22 18.35
N GLY A 412 -24.44 -1.54 19.15
CA GLY A 412 -24.53 -2.80 19.88
C GLY A 412 -23.24 -3.08 20.67
N GLN A 413 -22.69 -4.30 20.58
CA GLN A 413 -21.44 -4.70 21.27
C GLN A 413 -20.20 -3.89 20.81
N PHE A 414 -20.24 -3.25 19.66
CA PHE A 414 -19.13 -2.41 19.20
C PHE A 414 -18.92 -1.19 20.11
N ASN A 415 -19.96 -0.75 20.83
CA ASN A 415 -19.86 0.27 21.86
C ASN A 415 -18.96 -0.14 23.04
N ILE A 416 -18.85 -1.44 23.33
CA ILE A 416 -17.94 -1.97 24.34
C ILE A 416 -16.53 -2.09 23.73
N ALA A 417 -16.42 -2.63 22.52
CA ALA A 417 -15.12 -2.82 21.86
C ALA A 417 -14.34 -1.51 21.66
N LYS A 418 -15.01 -0.42 21.33
CA LYS A 418 -14.38 0.91 21.10
C LYS A 418 -13.77 1.54 22.35
N THR A 419 -14.18 1.10 23.55
CA THR A 419 -13.66 1.64 24.83
C THR A 419 -12.38 0.94 25.29
N ILE A 420 -11.96 -0.14 24.62
CA ILE A 420 -10.71 -0.83 24.92
C ILE A 420 -9.55 0.09 24.55
N PRO A 421 -8.57 0.35 25.45
CA PRO A 421 -7.40 1.18 25.16
C PRO A 421 -6.67 0.72 23.86
N GLY A 422 -6.36 1.66 22.99
CA GLY A 422 -5.74 1.39 21.68
C GLY A 422 -6.72 1.01 20.57
N LYS A 423 -8.05 1.10 20.82
CA LYS A 423 -9.10 0.86 19.81
C LYS A 423 -9.96 2.10 19.54
N GLU A 424 -9.42 3.27 19.78
CA GLU A 424 -10.10 4.57 19.58
C GLU A 424 -10.58 4.76 18.13
N GLU A 425 -9.90 4.16 17.15
CA GLU A 425 -10.32 4.17 15.75
C GLU A 425 -11.72 3.55 15.52
N PHE A 426 -12.20 2.71 16.43
CA PHE A 426 -13.52 2.08 16.30
C PHE A 426 -14.68 3.09 16.43
N TYR A 427 -14.46 4.25 17.03
CA TYR A 427 -15.44 5.35 17.00
C TYR A 427 -15.76 5.80 15.58
N GLU A 428 -14.80 5.72 14.64
CA GLU A 428 -14.99 6.11 13.25
C GLU A 428 -16.03 5.26 12.51
N THR A 429 -16.11 3.95 12.82
CA THR A 429 -17.13 3.08 12.21
C THR A 429 -18.54 3.54 12.62
N LEU A 430 -18.74 3.92 13.88
CA LEU A 430 -20.05 4.41 14.34
C LEU A 430 -20.35 5.81 13.80
N ARG A 431 -19.36 6.70 13.70
CA ARG A 431 -19.48 7.99 13.05
C ARG A 431 -19.96 7.81 11.60
N TYR A 432 -19.30 6.93 10.84
CA TYR A 432 -19.65 6.63 9.45
C TYR A 432 -21.09 6.15 9.30
N PHE A 433 -21.50 5.13 10.06
CA PHE A 433 -22.88 4.61 9.97
C PHE A 433 -23.92 5.62 10.41
N LYS A 434 -23.64 6.40 11.47
CA LYS A 434 -24.52 7.48 11.88
C LYS A 434 -24.76 8.46 10.75
N ARG A 435 -23.66 8.94 10.12
CA ARG A 435 -23.74 9.88 8.99
C ARG A 435 -24.46 9.26 7.80
N LYS A 436 -24.18 8.00 7.47
CA LYS A 436 -24.82 7.32 6.36
C LYS A 436 -26.32 7.16 6.55
N ILE A 437 -26.77 6.87 7.77
CA ILE A 437 -28.21 6.81 8.10
C ILE A 437 -28.87 8.19 7.97
N GLU A 438 -28.21 9.23 8.46
CA GLU A 438 -28.73 10.62 8.38
C GLU A 438 -28.94 11.07 6.93
N LEU A 439 -28.08 10.67 6.03
CA LEU A 439 -28.14 11.03 4.62
C LEU A 439 -29.07 10.15 3.79
N GLN A 440 -29.46 8.97 4.29
CA GLN A 440 -30.21 7.98 3.53
C GLN A 440 -31.72 8.06 3.83
N PRO A 441 -32.54 8.68 2.94
CA PRO A 441 -33.96 8.91 3.19
C PRO A 441 -34.79 7.62 3.29
N ASN A 442 -34.24 6.50 2.79
CA ASN A 442 -34.90 5.20 2.83
C ASN A 442 -34.65 4.44 4.15
N ILE A 443 -33.92 5.01 5.10
CA ILE A 443 -33.68 4.39 6.41
C ILE A 443 -34.43 5.15 7.51
N LYS A 444 -35.20 4.42 8.31
CA LYS A 444 -35.80 4.90 9.55
C LYS A 444 -35.18 4.15 10.73
N LEU A 445 -34.66 4.87 11.70
CA LEU A 445 -34.21 4.30 12.99
C LEU A 445 -35.29 4.52 14.06
N VAL A 446 -35.67 3.45 14.79
CA VAL A 446 -36.71 3.42 15.80
C VAL A 446 -36.19 2.78 17.08
#